data_c931e869d0e208665e5c801bf162d8d8
#
_entry.id   c931e869d0e208665e5c801bf162d8d8
#
_cell.length_a   1.000
_cell.length_b   1.000
_cell.length_c   1.000
_cell.angle_alpha   90.00
_cell.angle_beta   90.00
_cell.angle_gamma   90.00
#
_symmetry.space_group_name_H-M   'P 1'
#
loop_
_entity.id
_entity.type
_entity.pdbx_description
1 polymer ?
#
loop_
_entity_poly.entity_id
_entity_poly.type
_entity_poly.pdbx_seq_one_letter_code
_entity_poly.pdbx_strand_id
1 'polypeptide(L)'
;IEYADMQIIAEAHDLMSRGLKMSQADQSEFFRKANKGSLSSFLIELAGRVLDSETTDLDNIIDAAEQKGTGSWSVKAALELGVSTPCIDAAVGARLVSSFWAERQQLASVLSVSANESPSLSFELYQLEQAIWFAKICAYIQGFDLIRQGSQVYGWNIQIADLVRVWNHGCIIRGSILNLLFNHSDGSPGEKAIDISEVRSSLLESVPAARAIAQLATKASIPIPAITGALTWFDSISSARLPHAITQAQRDAFGGHGIRLFADPDTKTHGEW
;
A
#
# COMPACT_ATOMS: atom_id res chain seq x y z
N ILE A 1 8.68 0.06 1.69
CA ILE A 1 7.75 0.77 2.61
C ILE A 1 7.66 2.26 2.25
N GLU A 2 8.78 2.99 2.22
CA GLU A 2 8.80 4.44 1.96
C GLU A 2 7.98 4.85 0.73
N TYR A 3 8.17 4.17 -0.42
CA TYR A 3 7.44 4.47 -1.65
C TYR A 3 5.93 4.26 -1.49
N ALA A 4 5.52 3.20 -0.79
CA ALA A 4 4.11 2.96 -0.50
C ALA A 4 3.52 4.05 0.40
N ASP A 5 4.23 4.44 1.45
CA ASP A 5 3.79 5.50 2.37
C ASP A 5 3.64 6.85 1.65
N MET A 6 4.63 7.24 0.84
CA MET A 6 4.55 8.45 0.02
C MET A 6 3.41 8.39 -1.01
N GLN A 7 3.19 7.24 -1.64
CA GLN A 7 2.12 7.06 -2.61
C GLN A 7 0.73 7.14 -1.95
N ILE A 8 0.54 6.52 -0.79
CA ILE A 8 -0.70 6.61 -0.02
C ILE A 8 -1.01 8.07 0.35
N ILE A 9 0.00 8.85 0.74
CA ILE A 9 -0.15 10.28 1.02
C ILE A 9 -0.54 11.05 -0.24
N ALA A 10 0.09 10.76 -1.39
CA ALA A 10 -0.25 11.38 -2.67
C ALA A 10 -1.69 11.04 -3.11
N GLU A 11 -2.12 9.79 -2.91
CA GLU A 11 -3.50 9.35 -3.19
C GLU A 11 -4.51 10.08 -2.29
N ALA A 12 -4.20 10.27 -1.02
CA ALA A 12 -5.02 11.03 -0.08
C ALA A 12 -5.11 12.51 -0.50
N HIS A 13 -4.00 13.12 -0.88
CA HIS A 13 -3.96 14.48 -1.41
C HIS A 13 -4.88 14.62 -2.64
N ASP A 14 -4.78 13.70 -3.59
CA ASP A 14 -5.57 13.73 -4.82
C ASP A 14 -7.08 13.54 -4.56
N LEU A 15 -7.44 12.66 -3.63
CA LEU A 15 -8.82 12.48 -3.17
C LEU A 15 -9.38 13.76 -2.52
N MET A 16 -8.60 14.46 -1.72
CA MET A 16 -8.99 15.73 -1.11
C MET A 16 -9.08 16.86 -2.14
N SER A 17 -8.10 16.97 -3.04
CA SER A 17 -8.03 18.01 -4.06
C SER A 17 -9.10 17.82 -5.14
N ARG A 18 -9.00 16.72 -5.91
CA ARG A 18 -9.93 16.45 -7.02
C ARG A 18 -11.28 15.94 -6.58
N GLY A 19 -11.33 15.14 -5.50
CA GLY A 19 -12.56 14.54 -5.01
C GLY A 19 -13.41 15.49 -4.19
N LEU A 20 -12.86 16.08 -3.13
CA LEU A 20 -13.56 16.95 -2.19
C LEU A 20 -13.44 18.44 -2.53
N LYS A 21 -12.60 18.81 -3.50
CA LYS A 21 -12.31 20.23 -3.85
C LYS A 21 -11.78 21.05 -2.66
N MET A 22 -11.02 20.40 -1.77
CA MET A 22 -10.43 21.06 -0.63
C MET A 22 -9.29 21.98 -1.05
N SER A 23 -9.19 23.13 -0.39
CA SER A 23 -8.04 24.02 -0.55
C SER A 23 -6.75 23.38 -0.03
N GLN A 24 -5.60 23.83 -0.51
CA GLN A 24 -4.29 23.38 -0.03
C GLN A 24 -4.13 23.61 1.48
N ALA A 25 -4.64 24.73 2.02
CA ALA A 25 -4.63 25.03 3.43
C ALA A 25 -5.46 24.04 4.26
N ASP A 26 -6.66 23.67 3.80
CA ASP A 26 -7.50 22.68 4.49
C ASP A 26 -6.86 21.30 4.47
N GLN A 27 -6.18 20.93 3.40
CA GLN A 27 -5.43 19.68 3.30
C GLN A 27 -4.21 19.67 4.23
N SER A 28 -3.49 20.80 4.36
CA SER A 28 -2.41 20.96 5.33
C SER A 28 -2.93 20.74 6.74
N GLU A 29 -4.06 21.36 7.09
CA GLU A 29 -4.68 21.19 8.41
C GLU A 29 -5.13 19.74 8.66
N PHE A 30 -5.65 19.05 7.65
CA PHE A 30 -5.96 17.61 7.75
C PHE A 30 -4.72 16.80 8.16
N PHE A 31 -3.60 16.95 7.45
CA PHE A 31 -2.37 16.20 7.76
C PHE A 31 -1.79 16.61 9.13
N ARG A 32 -1.87 17.88 9.51
CA ARG A 32 -1.45 18.34 10.84
C ARG A 32 -2.27 17.72 11.97
N LYS A 33 -3.58 17.56 11.78
CA LYS A 33 -4.45 16.87 12.74
C LYS A 33 -4.16 15.38 12.78
N ALA A 34 -4.10 14.75 11.63
CA ALA A 34 -3.80 13.33 11.49
C ALA A 34 -2.45 12.95 12.13
N ASN A 35 -1.45 13.86 12.08
CA ASN A 35 -0.15 13.66 12.72
C ASN A 35 -0.18 13.68 14.26
N LYS A 36 -1.29 14.07 14.87
CA LYS A 36 -1.49 13.99 16.35
C LYS A 36 -2.13 12.67 16.78
N GLY A 37 -2.57 11.84 15.83
CA GLY A 37 -3.26 10.57 16.05
C GLY A 37 -2.44 9.36 15.61
N SER A 38 -3.17 8.34 15.16
CA SER A 38 -2.61 7.07 14.67
C SER A 38 -1.68 7.24 13.47
N LEU A 39 -1.89 8.25 12.63
CA LEU A 39 -1.05 8.53 11.46
C LEU A 39 0.24 9.28 11.79
N SER A 40 0.52 9.58 13.06
CA SER A 40 1.73 10.33 13.45
C SER A 40 3.00 9.70 12.85
N SER A 41 3.64 10.43 11.95
CA SER A 41 4.86 9.98 11.25
C SER A 41 5.58 11.16 10.59
N PHE A 42 6.86 10.98 10.31
CA PHE A 42 7.64 12.00 9.63
C PHE A 42 7.06 12.41 8.26
N LEU A 43 6.59 11.44 7.46
CA LEU A 43 6.03 11.73 6.14
C LEU A 43 4.68 12.45 6.21
N ILE A 44 3.84 12.15 7.20
CA ILE A 44 2.59 12.88 7.44
C ILE A 44 2.87 14.32 7.92
N GLU A 45 3.84 14.50 8.82
CA GLU A 45 4.32 15.83 9.21
C GLU A 45 4.81 16.62 8.00
N LEU A 46 5.64 15.98 7.18
CA LEU A 46 6.22 16.60 5.99
C LEU A 46 5.13 16.98 4.97
N ALA A 47 4.11 16.15 4.77
CA ALA A 47 2.98 16.46 3.90
C ALA A 47 2.24 17.73 4.35
N GLY A 48 1.95 17.86 5.64
CA GLY A 48 1.36 19.07 6.20
C GLY A 48 2.23 20.32 5.99
N ARG A 49 3.56 20.18 6.15
CA ARG A 49 4.51 21.29 5.93
C ARG A 49 4.62 21.70 4.47
N VAL A 50 4.66 20.74 3.55
CA VAL A 50 4.72 21.01 2.10
C VAL A 50 3.47 21.75 1.64
N LEU A 51 2.30 21.32 2.09
CA LEU A 51 1.02 21.94 1.78
C LEU A 51 0.82 23.32 2.44
N ASP A 52 1.60 23.65 3.47
CA ASP A 52 1.57 24.94 4.16
C ASP A 52 2.56 25.96 3.56
N SER A 53 3.22 25.62 2.47
CA SER A 53 4.21 26.50 1.85
C SER A 53 3.53 27.70 1.19
N GLU A 54 3.89 28.90 1.64
CA GLU A 54 3.45 30.15 1.02
C GLU A 54 4.21 30.49 -0.26
N THR A 55 5.35 29.83 -0.50
CA THR A 55 6.27 30.15 -1.60
C THR A 55 6.23 29.14 -2.74
N THR A 56 5.67 27.96 -2.51
CA THR A 56 5.64 26.86 -3.49
C THR A 56 4.23 26.34 -3.64
N ASP A 57 3.66 26.62 -4.80
CA ASP A 57 2.36 26.10 -5.22
C ASP A 57 2.57 24.72 -5.88
N LEU A 58 1.91 23.69 -5.36
CA LEU A 58 2.01 22.32 -5.87
C LEU A 58 1.51 22.21 -7.32
N ASP A 59 0.53 23.03 -7.72
CA ASP A 59 -0.02 23.04 -9.09
C ASP A 59 1.04 23.46 -10.12
N ASN A 60 2.11 24.11 -9.71
CA ASN A 60 3.25 24.48 -10.55
C ASN A 60 4.37 23.45 -10.58
N ILE A 61 4.26 22.35 -9.85
CA ILE A 61 5.26 21.28 -9.82
C ILE A 61 4.87 20.20 -10.85
N ILE A 62 5.82 19.85 -11.72
CA ILE A 62 5.61 18.73 -12.64
C ILE A 62 5.41 17.44 -11.82
N ASP A 63 4.31 16.74 -12.08
CA ASP A 63 3.89 15.52 -11.40
C ASP A 63 4.68 14.26 -11.85
N ALA A 64 5.99 14.40 -11.98
CA ALA A 64 6.95 13.35 -12.33
C ALA A 64 7.92 13.11 -11.19
N ALA A 65 7.67 12.07 -10.40
CA ALA A 65 8.51 11.75 -9.25
C ALA A 65 9.66 10.83 -9.65
N GLU A 66 10.89 11.33 -9.52
CA GLU A 66 12.11 10.55 -9.79
C GLU A 66 12.33 9.46 -8.75
N GLN A 67 13.12 8.44 -9.13
CA GLN A 67 13.54 7.35 -8.24
C GLN A 67 15.03 7.04 -8.39
N LYS A 68 15.66 6.62 -7.28
CA LYS A 68 17.07 6.19 -7.24
C LYS A 68 17.26 4.67 -7.30
N GLY A 69 16.20 3.91 -7.58
CA GLY A 69 16.24 2.47 -7.79
C GLY A 69 15.97 1.59 -6.57
N THR A 70 15.93 2.13 -5.34
CA THR A 70 15.71 1.34 -4.12
C THR A 70 14.33 0.67 -4.08
N GLY A 71 13.29 1.32 -4.62
CA GLY A 71 11.97 0.73 -4.77
C GLY A 71 11.97 -0.49 -5.69
N SER A 72 12.64 -0.40 -6.85
CA SER A 72 12.73 -1.53 -7.78
C SER A 72 13.56 -2.69 -7.21
N TRP A 73 14.57 -2.43 -6.36
CA TRP A 73 15.28 -3.49 -5.67
C TRP A 73 14.36 -4.26 -4.70
N SER A 74 13.50 -3.55 -3.97
CA SER A 74 12.53 -4.19 -3.05
C SER A 74 11.55 -5.09 -3.80
N VAL A 75 11.03 -4.64 -4.95
CA VAL A 75 10.11 -5.44 -5.79
C VAL A 75 10.81 -6.68 -6.35
N LYS A 76 12.04 -6.54 -6.87
CA LYS A 76 12.84 -7.68 -7.35
C LYS A 76 13.10 -8.69 -6.23
N ALA A 77 13.53 -8.23 -5.07
CA ALA A 77 13.76 -9.10 -3.92
C ALA A 77 12.47 -9.81 -3.47
N ALA A 78 11.32 -9.13 -3.50
CA ALA A 78 10.03 -9.74 -3.18
C ALA A 78 9.69 -10.89 -4.14
N LEU A 79 9.87 -10.70 -5.44
CA LEU A 79 9.66 -11.74 -6.45
C LEU A 79 10.63 -12.92 -6.27
N GLU A 80 11.91 -12.66 -6.04
CA GLU A 80 12.95 -13.68 -5.83
C GLU A 80 12.70 -14.49 -4.54
N LEU A 81 12.22 -13.85 -3.49
CA LEU A 81 11.94 -14.49 -2.20
C LEU A 81 10.52 -15.06 -2.10
N GLY A 82 9.68 -14.89 -3.12
CA GLY A 82 8.30 -15.37 -3.13
C GLY A 82 7.39 -14.65 -2.14
N VAL A 83 7.62 -13.36 -1.89
CA VAL A 83 6.81 -12.52 -0.99
C VAL A 83 5.87 -11.63 -1.80
N SER A 84 4.60 -11.59 -1.42
CA SER A 84 3.59 -10.74 -2.07
C SER A 84 3.60 -9.34 -1.46
N THR A 85 3.92 -8.32 -2.27
CA THR A 85 4.05 -6.91 -1.84
C THR A 85 3.23 -5.93 -2.69
N PRO A 86 1.94 -6.21 -3.01
CA PRO A 86 1.21 -5.45 -4.03
C PRO A 86 1.01 -3.97 -3.69
N CYS A 87 0.98 -3.57 -2.42
CA CYS A 87 0.94 -2.16 -2.04
C CYS A 87 2.25 -1.44 -2.40
N ILE A 88 3.40 -2.09 -2.14
CA ILE A 88 4.73 -1.57 -2.48
C ILE A 88 4.94 -1.58 -3.99
N ASP A 89 4.54 -2.67 -4.66
CA ASP A 89 4.65 -2.85 -6.12
C ASP A 89 3.85 -1.78 -6.85
N ALA A 90 2.60 -1.54 -6.41
CA ALA A 90 1.72 -0.51 -6.96
C ALA A 90 2.32 0.90 -6.80
N ALA A 91 2.95 1.20 -5.67
CA ALA A 91 3.60 2.49 -5.45
C ALA A 91 4.82 2.68 -6.36
N VAL A 92 5.61 1.63 -6.58
CA VAL A 92 6.73 1.68 -7.55
C VAL A 92 6.20 1.85 -8.96
N GLY A 93 5.14 1.12 -9.34
CA GLY A 93 4.46 1.25 -10.62
C GLY A 93 3.91 2.65 -10.86
N ALA A 94 3.22 3.24 -9.88
CA ALA A 94 2.70 4.60 -9.95
C ALA A 94 3.82 5.63 -10.17
N ARG A 95 4.95 5.48 -9.48
CA ARG A 95 6.12 6.35 -9.67
C ARG A 95 6.72 6.22 -11.06
N LEU A 96 6.78 5.01 -11.62
CA LEU A 96 7.20 4.80 -13.02
C LEU A 96 6.24 5.47 -14.00
N VAL A 97 4.92 5.31 -13.81
CA VAL A 97 3.91 5.98 -14.66
C VAL A 97 4.05 7.50 -14.56
N SER A 98 4.34 8.04 -13.37
CA SER A 98 4.54 9.48 -13.20
C SER A 98 5.68 10.02 -14.05
N SER A 99 6.75 9.25 -14.24
CA SER A 99 7.92 9.67 -15.03
C SER A 99 7.63 9.80 -16.56
N PHE A 100 6.56 9.19 -17.06
CA PHE A 100 6.14 9.33 -18.46
C PHE A 100 5.32 10.62 -18.72
N TRP A 101 5.74 11.73 -18.14
CA TRP A 101 4.96 12.96 -18.14
C TRP A 101 4.51 13.41 -19.53
N ALA A 102 5.41 13.51 -20.51
CA ALA A 102 5.08 13.94 -21.86
C ALA A 102 4.09 13.00 -22.58
N GLU A 103 4.29 11.67 -22.40
CA GLU A 103 3.38 10.67 -22.96
C GLU A 103 1.99 10.74 -22.30
N ARG A 104 1.92 10.93 -20.97
CA ARG A 104 0.65 11.10 -20.25
C ARG A 104 -0.13 12.33 -20.75
N GLN A 105 0.55 13.46 -21.02
CA GLN A 105 -0.10 14.65 -21.57
C GLN A 105 -0.73 14.35 -22.95
N GLN A 106 0.00 13.64 -23.82
CA GLN A 106 -0.50 13.24 -25.12
C GLN A 106 -1.67 12.26 -25.00
N LEU A 107 -1.55 11.22 -24.17
CA LEU A 107 -2.61 10.22 -23.99
C LEU A 107 -3.85 10.81 -23.33
N ALA A 108 -3.70 11.74 -22.39
CA ALA A 108 -4.83 12.42 -21.76
C ALA A 108 -5.69 13.18 -22.79
N SER A 109 -5.08 13.73 -23.84
CA SER A 109 -5.82 14.45 -24.90
C SER A 109 -6.70 13.54 -25.77
N VAL A 110 -6.37 12.25 -25.88
CA VAL A 110 -7.08 11.29 -26.75
C VAL A 110 -7.88 10.24 -25.97
N LEU A 111 -7.47 9.93 -24.74
CA LEU A 111 -8.12 8.91 -23.90
C LEU A 111 -9.04 9.51 -22.82
N SER A 112 -9.23 10.85 -22.81
CA SER A 112 -10.07 11.47 -21.79
C SER A 112 -11.49 10.92 -21.87
N VAL A 113 -11.77 9.91 -21.05
CA VAL A 113 -13.12 9.52 -20.69
C VAL A 113 -13.65 10.67 -19.86
N SER A 114 -14.35 11.60 -20.55
CA SER A 114 -15.00 12.81 -20.00
C SER A 114 -14.53 13.21 -18.59
N ALA A 115 -13.31 13.74 -18.51
CA ALA A 115 -12.78 14.35 -17.28
C ALA A 115 -13.57 15.60 -16.85
N ASN A 116 -14.61 15.94 -17.61
CA ASN A 116 -15.36 17.19 -17.45
C ASN A 116 -16.33 17.20 -16.27
N GLU A 117 -16.58 16.07 -15.63
CA GLU A 117 -17.36 16.00 -14.40
C GLU A 117 -16.87 14.85 -13.52
N SER A 118 -15.67 14.98 -12.92
CA SER A 118 -15.41 14.17 -11.74
C SER A 118 -16.48 14.54 -10.73
N PRO A 119 -17.39 13.62 -10.37
CA PRO A 119 -18.44 13.93 -9.41
C PRO A 119 -17.75 14.40 -8.13
N SER A 120 -18.25 15.51 -7.55
CA SER A 120 -17.82 15.90 -6.21
C SER A 120 -18.07 14.71 -5.30
N LEU A 121 -17.00 14.15 -4.73
CA LEU A 121 -17.11 13.08 -3.78
C LEU A 121 -17.67 13.61 -2.46
N SER A 122 -18.36 12.75 -1.73
CA SER A 122 -18.79 13.04 -0.38
C SER A 122 -18.35 11.90 0.52
N PHE A 123 -17.44 12.18 1.41
CA PHE A 123 -17.01 11.29 2.49
C PHE A 123 -16.46 12.11 3.66
N GLU A 124 -16.51 11.53 4.84
CA GLU A 124 -15.94 12.16 6.03
C GLU A 124 -14.41 12.03 6.03
N LEU A 125 -13.70 13.09 6.40
CA LEU A 125 -12.23 13.08 6.48
C LEU A 125 -11.69 11.98 7.41
N TYR A 126 -12.45 11.60 8.42
CA TYR A 126 -12.14 10.46 9.27
C TYR A 126 -12.08 9.14 8.49
N GLN A 127 -12.95 8.94 7.48
CA GLN A 127 -12.91 7.74 6.63
C GLN A 127 -11.62 7.72 5.80
N LEU A 128 -11.18 8.88 5.31
CA LEU A 128 -9.89 8.98 4.61
C LEU A 128 -8.72 8.67 5.54
N GLU A 129 -8.73 9.21 6.77
CA GLU A 129 -7.72 8.93 7.79
C GLU A 129 -7.61 7.42 8.06
N GLN A 130 -8.75 6.73 8.23
CA GLN A 130 -8.79 5.28 8.41
C GLN A 130 -8.30 4.51 7.17
N ALA A 131 -8.62 4.97 5.96
CA ALA A 131 -8.15 4.34 4.73
C ALA A 131 -6.62 4.46 4.57
N ILE A 132 -6.06 5.62 4.92
CA ILE A 132 -4.61 5.84 4.99
C ILE A 132 -3.98 4.88 6.01
N TRP A 133 -4.56 4.81 7.23
CA TRP A 133 -4.07 3.95 8.30
C TRP A 133 -4.04 2.48 7.88
N PHE A 134 -5.13 1.98 7.30
CA PHE A 134 -5.21 0.63 6.76
C PHE A 134 -4.11 0.34 5.74
N ALA A 135 -3.97 1.20 4.73
CA ALA A 135 -3.00 1.00 3.67
C ALA A 135 -1.55 1.07 4.18
N LYS A 136 -1.26 1.98 5.13
CA LYS A 136 0.05 2.05 5.79
C LYS A 136 0.36 0.77 6.56
N ILE A 137 -0.57 0.25 7.37
CA ILE A 137 -0.38 -1.03 8.08
C ILE A 137 -0.04 -2.14 7.07
N CYS A 138 -0.82 -2.28 6.00
CA CYS A 138 -0.56 -3.28 4.96
C CYS A 138 0.84 -3.14 4.35
N ALA A 139 1.26 -1.91 4.00
CA ALA A 139 2.58 -1.65 3.43
C ALA A 139 3.72 -2.03 4.40
N TYR A 140 3.54 -1.76 5.70
CA TYR A 140 4.53 -2.13 6.71
C TYR A 140 4.58 -3.65 6.91
N ILE A 141 3.44 -4.34 7.00
CA ILE A 141 3.41 -5.80 7.09
C ILE A 141 4.14 -6.42 5.89
N GLN A 142 3.85 -5.98 4.68
CA GLN A 142 4.51 -6.47 3.47
C GLN A 142 6.02 -6.24 3.50
N GLY A 143 6.46 -5.07 3.96
CA GLY A 143 7.89 -4.76 4.10
C GLY A 143 8.59 -5.59 5.19
N PHE A 144 7.93 -5.80 6.32
CA PHE A 144 8.45 -6.67 7.39
C PHE A 144 8.50 -8.14 6.95
N ASP A 145 7.48 -8.62 6.24
CA ASP A 145 7.46 -9.99 5.70
C ASP A 145 8.58 -10.21 4.68
N LEU A 146 8.89 -9.21 3.84
CA LEU A 146 10.00 -9.29 2.91
C LEU A 146 11.34 -9.43 3.65
N ILE A 147 11.57 -8.61 4.69
CA ILE A 147 12.80 -8.69 5.49
C ILE A 147 12.87 -10.01 6.27
N ARG A 148 11.75 -10.44 6.86
CA ARG A 148 11.66 -11.72 7.56
C ARG A 148 12.01 -12.88 6.64
N GLN A 149 11.46 -12.91 5.43
CA GLN A 149 11.76 -13.96 4.45
C GLN A 149 13.23 -13.92 4.01
N GLY A 150 13.77 -12.74 3.74
CA GLY A 150 15.20 -12.56 3.47
C GLY A 150 16.07 -13.02 4.64
N SER A 151 15.67 -12.67 5.87
CA SER A 151 16.38 -13.10 7.10
C SER A 151 16.42 -14.63 7.23
N GLN A 152 15.33 -15.32 6.90
CA GLN A 152 15.28 -16.78 6.90
C GLN A 152 16.16 -17.40 5.82
N VAL A 153 16.06 -16.90 4.57
CA VAL A 153 16.80 -17.45 3.43
C VAL A 153 18.33 -17.24 3.58
N TYR A 154 18.72 -16.07 4.07
CA TYR A 154 20.14 -15.70 4.17
C TYR A 154 20.75 -15.86 5.57
N GLY A 155 19.97 -16.34 6.56
CA GLY A 155 20.45 -16.60 7.91
C GLY A 155 20.82 -15.35 8.72
N TRP A 156 20.15 -14.21 8.52
CA TRP A 156 20.47 -12.94 9.18
C TRP A 156 19.98 -12.85 10.63
N ASN A 157 19.00 -13.65 10.99
CA ASN A 157 18.39 -13.67 12.34
C ASN A 157 17.85 -12.29 12.79
N ILE A 158 17.24 -11.54 11.89
CA ILE A 158 16.65 -10.22 12.15
C ILE A 158 15.31 -10.39 12.87
N GLN A 159 15.09 -9.59 13.92
CA GLN A 159 13.83 -9.51 14.67
C GLN A 159 13.11 -8.19 14.38
N ILE A 160 11.77 -8.18 14.51
CA ILE A 160 10.94 -6.97 14.33
C ILE A 160 11.43 -5.84 15.26
N ALA A 161 11.68 -6.14 16.52
CA ALA A 161 12.14 -5.16 17.51
C ALA A 161 13.44 -4.45 17.11
N ASP A 162 14.38 -5.16 16.47
CA ASP A 162 15.64 -4.59 16.03
C ASP A 162 15.43 -3.62 14.86
N LEU A 163 14.59 -4.00 13.89
CA LEU A 163 14.21 -3.13 12.77
C LEU A 163 13.53 -1.86 13.26
N VAL A 164 12.58 -1.99 14.17
CA VAL A 164 11.85 -0.83 14.72
C VAL A 164 12.81 0.10 15.45
N ARG A 165 13.72 -0.44 16.26
CA ARG A 165 14.72 0.37 16.98
C ARG A 165 15.57 1.19 16.01
N VAL A 166 16.04 0.58 14.93
CA VAL A 166 16.85 1.26 13.91
C VAL A 166 16.02 2.30 13.17
N TRP A 167 14.79 1.96 12.75
CA TRP A 167 13.99 2.84 11.92
C TRP A 167 13.39 4.03 12.67
N ASN A 168 13.11 3.90 13.97
CA ASN A 168 12.65 5.02 14.78
C ASN A 168 13.73 6.09 15.03
N HIS A 169 15.02 5.75 14.84
CA HIS A 169 16.13 6.67 15.08
C HIS A 169 16.64 7.34 13.78
N GLY A 170 15.75 8.12 13.13
CA GLY A 170 16.12 8.99 12.00
C GLY A 170 15.78 8.48 10.60
N CYS A 171 15.08 7.34 10.47
CA CYS A 171 14.59 6.88 9.18
C CYS A 171 13.39 7.71 8.70
N ILE A 172 13.23 7.84 7.38
CA ILE A 172 12.08 8.53 6.74
C ILE A 172 10.75 7.88 7.12
N ILE A 173 10.72 6.57 7.36
CA ILE A 173 9.52 5.81 7.70
C ILE A 173 9.23 5.74 9.22
N ARG A 174 9.90 6.54 10.04
CA ARG A 174 9.61 6.60 11.49
C ARG A 174 8.19 7.09 11.75
N GLY A 175 7.51 6.49 12.71
CA GLY A 175 6.13 6.86 13.04
C GLY A 175 5.45 5.92 14.02
N SER A 176 4.20 6.24 14.35
CA SER A 176 3.37 5.51 15.32
C SER A 176 3.19 4.02 15.00
N ILE A 177 3.17 3.65 13.72
CA ILE A 177 3.04 2.26 13.30
C ILE A 177 4.24 1.39 13.75
N LEU A 178 5.43 1.96 13.78
CA LEU A 178 6.60 1.26 14.32
C LEU A 178 6.47 1.07 15.83
N ASN A 179 5.87 2.04 16.54
CA ASN A 179 5.60 1.89 17.97
C ASN A 179 4.53 0.82 18.23
N LEU A 180 3.48 0.75 17.40
CA LEU A 180 2.47 -0.31 17.47
C LEU A 180 3.14 -1.68 17.35
N LEU A 181 3.99 -1.88 16.36
CA LEU A 181 4.73 -3.13 16.16
C LEU A 181 5.68 -3.44 17.32
N PHE A 182 6.43 -2.46 17.80
CA PHE A 182 7.41 -2.65 18.88
C PHE A 182 6.76 -3.00 20.22
N ASN A 183 5.69 -2.31 20.57
CA ASN A 183 5.04 -2.47 21.88
C ASN A 183 4.29 -3.81 22.03
N HIS A 184 3.94 -4.43 20.91
CA HIS A 184 3.11 -5.64 20.89
C HIS A 184 3.79 -6.86 20.26
N SER A 185 5.02 -6.71 19.76
CA SER A 185 5.87 -7.85 19.34
C SER A 185 6.30 -8.66 20.57
N ASP A 186 6.19 -9.97 20.47
CA ASP A 186 6.69 -10.89 21.49
C ASP A 186 8.21 -11.16 21.39
N GLY A 187 8.83 -10.64 20.33
CA GLY A 187 10.27 -10.77 20.06
C GLY A 187 10.70 -12.16 19.62
N SER A 188 9.77 -13.04 19.27
CA SER A 188 10.11 -14.38 18.81
C SER A 188 10.77 -14.36 17.42
N PRO A 189 11.77 -15.22 17.19
CA PRO A 189 12.36 -15.35 15.87
C PRO A 189 11.33 -15.77 14.82
N GLY A 190 11.22 -15.01 13.73
CA GLY A 190 10.28 -15.30 12.63
C GLY A 190 8.85 -14.85 12.87
N GLU A 191 8.57 -14.10 13.94
CA GLU A 191 7.28 -13.45 14.16
C GLU A 191 6.85 -12.67 12.92
N LYS A 192 5.57 -12.77 12.58
CA LYS A 192 4.98 -11.97 11.51
C LYS A 192 4.24 -10.78 12.10
N ALA A 193 4.39 -9.61 11.51
CA ALA A 193 3.67 -8.43 11.95
C ALA A 193 2.14 -8.61 11.95
N ILE A 194 1.60 -9.45 11.05
CA ILE A 194 0.16 -9.78 11.00
C ILE A 194 -0.29 -10.67 12.16
N ASP A 195 0.60 -11.38 12.84
CA ASP A 195 0.25 -12.24 13.97
C ASP A 195 0.06 -11.44 15.28
N ILE A 196 0.48 -10.18 15.31
CA ILE A 196 0.26 -9.25 16.41
C ILE A 196 -1.23 -8.89 16.47
N SER A 197 -1.89 -9.14 17.61
CA SER A 197 -3.35 -8.96 17.78
C SER A 197 -3.80 -7.53 17.55
N GLU A 198 -3.04 -6.54 18.01
CA GLU A 198 -3.33 -5.12 17.86
C GLU A 198 -3.21 -4.66 16.40
N VAL A 199 -2.30 -5.25 15.64
CA VAL A 199 -2.19 -5.01 14.18
C VAL A 199 -3.41 -5.56 13.47
N ARG A 200 -3.86 -6.78 13.79
CA ARG A 200 -5.08 -7.36 13.24
C ARG A 200 -6.32 -6.54 13.59
N SER A 201 -6.46 -6.12 14.84
CA SER A 201 -7.56 -5.28 15.29
C SER A 201 -7.60 -3.97 14.50
N SER A 202 -6.47 -3.29 14.37
CA SER A 202 -6.35 -2.05 13.58
C SER A 202 -6.74 -2.23 12.11
N LEU A 203 -6.35 -3.36 11.49
CA LEU A 203 -6.76 -3.69 10.13
C LEU A 203 -8.28 -3.88 10.02
N LEU A 204 -8.88 -4.67 10.92
CA LEU A 204 -10.31 -4.97 10.91
C LEU A 204 -11.16 -3.72 11.15
N GLU A 205 -10.71 -2.81 12.01
CA GLU A 205 -11.40 -1.55 12.29
C GLU A 205 -11.34 -0.58 11.11
N SER A 206 -10.24 -0.56 10.37
CA SER A 206 -9.99 0.43 9.32
C SER A 206 -10.38 -0.04 7.90
N VAL A 207 -10.44 -1.34 7.62
CA VAL A 207 -10.76 -1.87 6.28
C VAL A 207 -12.11 -1.42 5.71
N PRO A 208 -13.21 -1.23 6.49
CA PRO A 208 -14.46 -0.73 5.93
C PRO A 208 -14.32 0.66 5.30
N ALA A 209 -13.56 1.54 5.94
CA ALA A 209 -13.29 2.88 5.41
C ALA A 209 -12.45 2.82 4.13
N ALA A 210 -11.40 1.99 4.10
CA ALA A 210 -10.60 1.79 2.90
C ALA A 210 -11.43 1.30 1.71
N ARG A 211 -12.39 0.39 1.93
CA ARG A 211 -13.32 -0.08 0.89
C ARG A 211 -14.23 1.04 0.39
N ALA A 212 -14.80 1.83 1.30
CA ALA A 212 -15.67 2.94 0.93
C ALA A 212 -14.91 3.97 0.08
N ILE A 213 -13.71 4.36 0.49
CA ILE A 213 -12.84 5.29 -0.26
C ILE A 213 -12.47 4.71 -1.63
N ALA A 214 -12.13 3.42 -1.73
CA ALA A 214 -11.80 2.78 -3.01
C ALA A 214 -12.97 2.77 -3.99
N GLN A 215 -14.19 2.53 -3.51
CA GLN A 215 -15.39 2.60 -4.34
C GLN A 215 -15.63 4.02 -4.88
N LEU A 216 -15.49 5.02 -4.03
CA LEU A 216 -15.66 6.42 -4.41
C LEU A 216 -14.58 6.87 -5.41
N ALA A 217 -13.32 6.55 -5.15
CA ALA A 217 -12.21 6.86 -6.03
C ALA A 217 -12.41 6.26 -7.43
N THR A 218 -12.82 4.98 -7.50
CA THR A 218 -13.10 4.29 -8.76
C THR A 218 -14.21 4.99 -9.55
N LYS A 219 -15.31 5.39 -8.90
CA LYS A 219 -16.42 6.12 -9.54
C LYS A 219 -15.98 7.49 -10.05
N ALA A 220 -15.06 8.14 -9.39
CA ALA A 220 -14.54 9.45 -9.75
C ALA A 220 -13.34 9.40 -10.71
N SER A 221 -12.91 8.22 -11.15
CA SER A 221 -11.70 8.03 -11.96
C SER A 221 -10.44 8.63 -11.31
N ILE A 222 -10.36 8.57 -9.98
CA ILE A 222 -9.18 8.96 -9.21
C ILE A 222 -8.36 7.70 -8.93
N PRO A 223 -7.14 7.58 -9.48
CA PRO A 223 -6.30 6.40 -9.26
C PRO A 223 -5.72 6.37 -7.85
N ILE A 224 -5.94 5.27 -7.13
CA ILE A 224 -5.41 5.03 -5.79
C ILE A 224 -4.74 3.64 -5.71
N PRO A 225 -3.69 3.40 -6.52
CA PRO A 225 -3.11 2.07 -6.69
C PRO A 225 -2.53 1.47 -5.41
N ALA A 226 -1.95 2.25 -4.51
CA ALA A 226 -1.39 1.72 -3.27
C ALA A 226 -2.49 1.31 -2.28
N ILE A 227 -3.56 2.11 -2.11
CA ILE A 227 -4.71 1.78 -1.26
C ILE A 227 -5.43 0.55 -1.80
N THR A 228 -5.68 0.48 -3.12
CA THR A 228 -6.31 -0.70 -3.74
C THR A 228 -5.42 -1.93 -3.72
N GLY A 229 -4.11 -1.77 -3.87
CA GLY A 229 -3.12 -2.83 -3.70
C GLY A 229 -3.13 -3.41 -2.28
N ALA A 230 -3.25 -2.55 -1.27
CA ALA A 230 -3.42 -2.96 0.12
C ALA A 230 -4.71 -3.75 0.35
N LEU A 231 -5.85 -3.29 -0.18
CA LEU A 231 -7.13 -3.99 -0.11
C LEU A 231 -7.09 -5.34 -0.79
N THR A 232 -6.57 -5.40 -2.01
CA THR A 232 -6.44 -6.65 -2.77
C THR A 232 -5.58 -7.68 -2.03
N TRP A 233 -4.47 -7.24 -1.46
CA TRP A 233 -3.61 -8.09 -0.65
C TRP A 233 -4.34 -8.61 0.59
N PHE A 234 -4.98 -7.71 1.35
CA PHE A 234 -5.71 -8.06 2.56
C PHE A 234 -6.82 -9.07 2.28
N ASP A 235 -7.63 -8.84 1.23
CA ASP A 235 -8.70 -9.74 0.83
C ASP A 235 -8.16 -11.12 0.41
N SER A 236 -7.02 -11.13 -0.27
CA SER A 236 -6.38 -12.37 -0.69
C SER A 236 -5.88 -13.19 0.49
N ILE A 237 -5.15 -12.58 1.43
CA ILE A 237 -4.60 -13.31 2.58
C ILE A 237 -5.65 -13.72 3.60
N SER A 238 -6.78 -13.01 3.67
CA SER A 238 -7.90 -13.31 4.57
C SER A 238 -8.95 -14.25 3.97
N SER A 239 -8.81 -14.64 2.70
CA SER A 239 -9.73 -15.55 2.02
C SER A 239 -9.30 -17.01 2.18
N ALA A 240 -10.14 -17.82 2.78
CA ALA A 240 -9.91 -19.26 2.91
C ALA A 240 -9.85 -19.97 1.55
N ARG A 241 -10.46 -19.38 0.51
CA ARG A 241 -10.47 -19.93 -0.85
C ARG A 241 -10.28 -18.83 -1.88
N LEU A 242 -9.26 -19.00 -2.73
CA LEU A 242 -8.95 -18.12 -3.84
C LEU A 242 -9.39 -18.76 -5.19
N PRO A 243 -9.54 -17.96 -6.25
CA PRO A 243 -9.97 -18.47 -7.56
C PRO A 243 -8.91 -19.30 -8.29
N HIS A 244 -7.76 -19.56 -7.70
CA HIS A 244 -6.59 -20.16 -8.34
C HIS A 244 -6.76 -21.67 -8.65
N ALA A 245 -7.88 -22.29 -8.25
CA ALA A 245 -8.20 -23.65 -8.68
C ALA A 245 -8.31 -23.74 -10.21
N ILE A 246 -8.94 -22.76 -10.88
CA ILE A 246 -9.01 -22.72 -12.33
C ILE A 246 -7.62 -22.54 -12.97
N THR A 247 -6.77 -21.70 -12.40
CA THR A 247 -5.38 -21.52 -12.90
C THR A 247 -4.60 -22.84 -12.81
N GLN A 248 -4.72 -23.55 -11.69
CA GLN A 248 -4.03 -24.83 -11.51
C GLN A 248 -4.60 -25.92 -12.42
N ALA A 249 -5.93 -25.95 -12.62
CA ALA A 249 -6.56 -26.85 -13.58
C ALA A 249 -6.10 -26.59 -15.02
N GLN A 250 -6.03 -25.32 -15.44
CA GLN A 250 -5.47 -24.95 -16.75
C GLN A 250 -4.02 -25.40 -16.90
N ARG A 251 -3.19 -25.20 -15.88
CA ARG A 251 -1.79 -25.66 -15.89
C ARG A 251 -1.68 -27.18 -16.03
N ASP A 252 -2.57 -27.91 -15.40
CA ASP A 252 -2.64 -29.36 -15.53
C ASP A 252 -3.09 -29.78 -16.94
N ALA A 253 -4.14 -29.16 -17.46
CA ALA A 253 -4.70 -29.45 -18.77
C ALA A 253 -3.71 -29.23 -19.92
N PHE A 254 -2.95 -28.12 -19.89
CA PHE A 254 -1.99 -27.84 -20.98
C PHE A 254 -0.58 -28.39 -20.74
N GLY A 255 -0.18 -28.67 -19.51
CA GLY A 255 1.21 -28.99 -19.17
C GLY A 255 1.42 -30.14 -18.20
N GLY A 256 0.35 -30.85 -17.79
CA GLY A 256 0.46 -31.98 -16.85
C GLY A 256 1.07 -31.60 -15.50
N HIS A 257 0.84 -30.37 -15.01
CA HIS A 257 1.46 -29.91 -13.76
C HIS A 257 0.86 -30.53 -12.50
N GLY A 258 -0.26 -31.23 -12.62
CA GLY A 258 -0.98 -31.89 -11.55
C GLY A 258 -1.81 -30.94 -10.70
N ILE A 259 -2.84 -31.49 -10.11
CA ILE A 259 -3.74 -30.82 -9.14
C ILE A 259 -3.67 -31.54 -7.79
N ARG A 260 -4.05 -30.86 -6.72
CA ARG A 260 -4.27 -31.47 -5.41
C ARG A 260 -5.72 -31.31 -5.02
N LEU A 261 -6.31 -32.36 -4.49
CA LEU A 261 -7.71 -32.36 -4.07
C LEU A 261 -7.83 -32.09 -2.57
N PHE A 262 -8.90 -31.48 -2.14
CA PHE A 262 -9.14 -31.26 -0.70
C PHE A 262 -9.21 -32.56 0.11
N ALA A 263 -9.66 -33.64 -0.52
CA ALA A 263 -9.72 -34.96 0.13
C ALA A 263 -8.35 -35.59 0.33
N ASP A 264 -7.34 -35.19 -0.48
CA ASP A 264 -5.97 -35.66 -0.38
C ASP A 264 -5.02 -34.52 -0.84
N PRO A 265 -4.68 -33.60 0.09
CA PRO A 265 -3.90 -32.42 -0.24
C PRO A 265 -2.42 -32.70 -0.44
N ASP A 266 -1.93 -33.86 -0.06
CA ASP A 266 -0.51 -34.22 -0.13
C ASP A 266 -0.15 -34.90 -1.45
N THR A 267 -1.12 -35.54 -2.11
CA THR A 267 -0.92 -36.28 -3.36
C THR A 267 -1.30 -35.43 -4.57
N LYS A 268 -0.42 -35.39 -5.58
CA LYS A 268 -0.76 -34.84 -6.88
C LYS A 268 -1.46 -35.88 -7.74
N THR A 269 -2.52 -35.45 -8.41
CA THR A 269 -3.25 -36.21 -9.43
C THR A 269 -3.48 -35.36 -10.66
N HIS A 270 -4.08 -35.92 -11.70
CA HIS A 270 -4.46 -35.20 -12.92
C HIS A 270 -5.97 -35.18 -13.09
N GLY A 271 -6.47 -34.12 -13.70
CA GLY A 271 -7.88 -34.05 -14.09
C GLY A 271 -8.10 -34.74 -15.44
N GLU A 272 -9.33 -35.14 -15.69
CA GLU A 272 -9.79 -35.61 -17.01
C GLU A 272 -10.35 -34.39 -17.77
N TRP A 273 -9.44 -33.70 -18.51
CA TRP A 273 -9.76 -32.45 -19.24
C TRP A 273 -10.08 -32.67 -20.70
#